data_08d3e29435177fde5cf7061a850bacb5
#
_entry.id   08d3e29435177fde5cf7061a850bacb5
#
_cell.length_a   1.000
_cell.length_b   1.000
_cell.length_c   1.000
_cell.angle_alpha   90.00
_cell.angle_beta   90.00
_cell.angle_gamma   90.00
#
_symmetry.space_group_name_H-M   'P 1'
#
loop_
_entity.id
_entity.type
_entity.pdbx_description
1 polymer ?
#
loop_
_entity_poly.entity_id
_entity_poly.type
_entity_poly.pdbx_seq_one_letter_code
_entity_poly.pdbx_strand_id
1 'polypeptide(L)'
;MVKSTLEAGTVIDGFRLEEPIHRGGMAELWRVTRHGDDPPMLMKVPLIKEGSDPATIVGFEMEQMIMPRLTGPHVPKFVAAGDFSVQPYIVMERIAGTSLLPRLKELPLPYAEVAALGVKIAIALDALHRQHVVHLDIKPSNIVLRPSGEAVLLDYGLSHHAQLPDLMQEEFRVPFGTAPYMSPEQLKGDRTDPRSDQFALGVLLYFFSTGVRPFGEGETLRAMRRRLWRDPEPPRKLRADYPPWLQEIVLRCLEIEPSWRYPTAAQLAFALGHPDQVKLTQRSERMRRDSFRVVMRRRFNTDLKQSPRKADVTAQLASAPIVAAAIDLGADATLNEALRVTTRRILATLPAARLACLNVNRVHRLALDTTLDDSGHSKQIDRLVALRAWAEPLKLDGGRLTAHVLEAVDPADAILDFALANRVDHLLIGARDRSFTRSLLGSVSAKVAAEAGCSVTIVRPPRAD
;
A
#
# COMPACT_ATOMS: atom_id res chain seq x y z
N MET A 1 -8.18 -23.63 -9.85
CA MET A 1 -7.76 -24.07 -8.50
C MET A 1 -8.97 -24.51 -7.69
N VAL A 2 -8.93 -25.72 -7.17
CA VAL A 2 -9.96 -26.26 -6.29
C VAL A 2 -10.04 -25.39 -5.04
N LYS A 3 -11.24 -25.03 -4.59
CA LYS A 3 -11.51 -24.54 -3.23
C LYS A 3 -11.07 -25.62 -2.23
N SER A 4 -9.77 -25.85 -2.03
CA SER A 4 -9.37 -26.59 -0.85
C SER A 4 -9.45 -25.57 0.30
N THR A 5 -10.47 -25.71 1.13
CA THR A 5 -10.39 -25.21 2.49
C THR A 5 -9.06 -25.70 3.03
N LEU A 6 -8.15 -24.76 3.33
CA LEU A 6 -6.88 -25.13 3.92
C LEU A 6 -7.16 -25.83 5.24
N GLU A 7 -6.58 -27.02 5.41
CA GLU A 7 -6.77 -27.85 6.59
C GLU A 7 -5.41 -28.16 7.23
N ALA A 8 -5.44 -28.41 8.53
CA ALA A 8 -4.25 -28.87 9.23
C ALA A 8 -3.72 -30.16 8.59
N GLY A 9 -2.41 -30.25 8.40
CA GLY A 9 -1.75 -31.35 7.70
C GLY A 9 -1.52 -31.12 6.20
N THR A 10 -2.16 -30.14 5.57
CA THR A 10 -1.90 -29.76 4.17
C THR A 10 -0.44 -29.33 4.02
N VAL A 11 0.20 -29.74 2.92
CA VAL A 11 1.58 -29.34 2.59
C VAL A 11 1.56 -28.47 1.34
N ILE A 12 2.15 -27.26 1.45
CA ILE A 12 2.30 -26.29 0.35
C ILE A 12 3.80 -25.97 0.22
N ASP A 13 4.41 -26.29 -0.91
CA ASP A 13 5.82 -26.06 -1.21
C ASP A 13 6.78 -26.53 -0.10
N GLY A 14 6.45 -27.68 0.51
CA GLY A 14 7.21 -28.27 1.61
C GLY A 14 6.90 -27.70 3.00
N PHE A 15 6.02 -26.70 3.11
CA PHE A 15 5.52 -26.18 4.38
C PHE A 15 4.25 -26.91 4.79
N ARG A 16 4.26 -27.55 5.96
CA ARG A 16 3.09 -28.21 6.54
C ARG A 16 2.29 -27.23 7.38
N LEU A 17 1.01 -27.09 7.08
CA LEU A 17 0.05 -26.31 7.88
C LEU A 17 -0.27 -27.08 9.16
N GLU A 18 0.00 -26.48 10.33
CA GLU A 18 -0.23 -27.13 11.63
C GLU A 18 -1.56 -26.72 12.22
N GLU A 19 -1.73 -25.43 12.50
CA GLU A 19 -2.94 -24.87 13.08
C GLU A 19 -3.23 -23.46 12.55
N PRO A 20 -4.51 -23.10 12.36
CA PRO A 20 -4.88 -21.71 12.04
C PRO A 20 -4.70 -20.85 13.30
N ILE A 21 -3.90 -19.78 13.18
CA ILE A 21 -3.68 -18.82 14.27
C ILE A 21 -4.72 -17.72 14.25
N HIS A 22 -5.07 -17.25 13.04
CA HIS A 22 -6.02 -16.15 12.88
C HIS A 22 -6.66 -16.20 11.50
N ARG A 23 -7.96 -15.88 11.46
CA ARG A 23 -8.68 -15.67 10.21
C ARG A 23 -9.23 -14.27 10.18
N GLY A 24 -8.54 -13.38 9.46
CA GLY A 24 -8.97 -12.01 9.22
C GLY A 24 -9.94 -11.88 8.04
N GLY A 25 -10.31 -10.64 7.71
CA GLY A 25 -11.14 -10.36 6.53
C GLY A 25 -10.40 -10.56 5.20
N MET A 26 -9.08 -10.38 5.19
CA MET A 26 -8.24 -10.37 3.97
C MET A 26 -7.31 -11.57 3.84
N ALA A 27 -6.94 -12.24 4.96
CA ALA A 27 -6.01 -13.35 4.95
C ALA A 27 -6.24 -14.30 6.14
N GLU A 28 -5.80 -15.54 5.97
CA GLU A 28 -5.62 -16.51 7.05
C GLU A 28 -4.15 -16.60 7.43
N LEU A 29 -3.89 -16.72 8.72
CA LEU A 29 -2.56 -16.97 9.26
C LEU A 29 -2.50 -18.37 9.82
N TRP A 30 -1.55 -19.18 9.32
CA TRP A 30 -1.30 -20.53 9.74
C TRP A 30 0.06 -20.66 10.40
N ARG A 31 0.14 -21.41 11.49
CA ARG A 31 1.43 -21.91 11.96
C ARG A 31 1.91 -22.98 10.98
N VAL A 32 3.15 -22.88 10.54
CA VAL A 32 3.73 -23.84 9.60
C VAL A 32 5.08 -24.34 10.06
N THR A 33 5.41 -25.56 9.62
CA THR A 33 6.72 -26.20 9.81
C THR A 33 7.22 -26.72 8.45
N ARG A 34 8.53 -26.80 8.28
CA ARG A 34 9.16 -27.37 7.10
C ARG A 34 10.06 -28.55 7.45
N HIS A 35 10.92 -28.37 8.43
CA HIS A 35 11.78 -29.38 9.04
C HIS A 35 11.65 -29.29 10.56
N GLY A 36 11.91 -30.40 11.29
CA GLY A 36 11.63 -30.47 12.72
C GLY A 36 12.32 -29.46 13.61
N ASP A 37 13.46 -28.90 13.20
CA ASP A 37 14.26 -27.93 13.94
C ASP A 37 14.13 -26.48 13.43
N ASP A 38 13.21 -26.22 12.53
CA ASP A 38 12.99 -24.87 12.01
C ASP A 38 12.43 -23.93 13.11
N PRO A 39 12.83 -22.65 13.11
CA PRO A 39 12.21 -21.66 14.00
C PRO A 39 10.72 -21.52 13.72
N PRO A 40 9.91 -21.16 14.71
CA PRO A 40 8.47 -20.97 14.52
C PRO A 40 8.15 -20.04 13.36
N MET A 41 7.33 -20.48 12.41
CA MET A 41 6.97 -19.74 11.21
C MET A 41 5.46 -19.55 11.11
N LEU A 42 5.06 -18.49 10.43
CA LEU A 42 3.69 -18.22 10.01
C LEU A 42 3.61 -18.19 8.49
N MET A 43 2.55 -18.79 7.94
CA MET A 43 2.14 -18.62 6.56
C MET A 43 0.89 -17.73 6.52
N LYS A 44 0.99 -16.60 5.82
CA LYS A 44 -0.13 -15.73 5.49
C LYS A 44 -0.67 -16.10 4.12
N VAL A 45 -1.94 -16.48 4.06
CA VAL A 45 -2.62 -16.88 2.82
C VAL A 45 -3.77 -15.91 2.57
N PRO A 46 -3.83 -15.23 1.42
CA PRO A 46 -4.92 -14.28 1.14
C PRO A 46 -6.26 -15.00 1.01
N LEU A 47 -7.30 -14.43 1.59
CA LEU A 47 -8.68 -14.88 1.44
C LEU A 47 -9.28 -14.23 0.20
N ILE A 48 -9.33 -15.00 -0.88
CA ILE A 48 -9.90 -14.55 -2.14
C ILE A 48 -11.27 -15.18 -2.28
N LYS A 49 -12.31 -14.40 -2.02
CA LYS A 49 -13.71 -14.82 -2.07
C LYS A 49 -14.46 -14.01 -3.12
N GLU A 50 -15.65 -14.47 -3.46
CA GLU A 50 -16.59 -13.70 -4.24
C GLU A 50 -16.86 -12.35 -3.55
N GLY A 51 -16.75 -11.24 -4.31
CA GLY A 51 -16.88 -9.88 -3.77
C GLY A 51 -15.67 -9.37 -2.95
N SER A 52 -14.53 -10.08 -2.94
CA SER A 52 -13.31 -9.55 -2.32
C SER A 52 -12.89 -8.25 -3.00
N ASP A 53 -12.52 -7.25 -2.17
CA ASP A 53 -11.99 -5.99 -2.66
C ASP A 53 -10.68 -6.25 -3.43
N PRO A 54 -10.56 -5.80 -4.70
CA PRO A 54 -9.31 -5.87 -5.48
C PRO A 54 -8.08 -5.36 -4.72
N ALA A 55 -8.24 -4.37 -3.86
CA ALA A 55 -7.18 -3.85 -3.01
C ALA A 55 -6.54 -4.91 -2.09
N THR A 56 -7.27 -5.98 -1.76
CA THR A 56 -6.71 -7.11 -0.98
C THR A 56 -5.63 -7.86 -1.74
N ILE A 57 -5.84 -8.08 -3.04
CA ILE A 57 -4.89 -8.79 -3.91
C ILE A 57 -3.66 -7.91 -4.13
N VAL A 58 -3.89 -6.66 -4.50
CA VAL A 58 -2.82 -5.68 -4.75
C VAL A 58 -1.99 -5.43 -3.50
N GLY A 59 -2.63 -5.29 -2.33
CA GLY A 59 -1.93 -5.18 -1.05
C GLY A 59 -1.09 -6.41 -0.74
N PHE A 60 -1.59 -7.61 -1.05
CA PHE A 60 -0.83 -8.85 -0.87
C PHE A 60 0.40 -8.90 -1.80
N GLU A 61 0.26 -8.47 -3.06
CA GLU A 61 1.39 -8.35 -3.99
C GLU A 61 2.43 -7.35 -3.50
N MET A 62 1.99 -6.18 -3.00
CA MET A 62 2.90 -5.20 -2.40
C MET A 62 3.69 -5.81 -1.24
N GLU A 63 3.03 -6.55 -0.36
CA GLU A 63 3.69 -7.23 0.76
C GLU A 63 4.71 -8.28 0.28
N GLN A 64 4.37 -9.08 -0.74
CA GLN A 64 5.29 -10.02 -1.38
C GLN A 64 6.51 -9.34 -2.01
N MET A 65 6.36 -8.13 -2.53
CA MET A 65 7.46 -7.36 -3.13
C MET A 65 8.36 -6.72 -2.07
N ILE A 66 7.80 -6.24 -0.96
CA ILE A 66 8.49 -5.46 0.07
C ILE A 66 9.21 -6.37 1.07
N MET A 67 8.52 -7.38 1.62
CA MET A 67 9.05 -8.21 2.72
C MET A 67 10.41 -8.87 2.44
N PRO A 68 10.70 -9.41 1.23
CA PRO A 68 12.02 -9.99 0.95
C PRO A 68 13.20 -9.02 1.03
N ARG A 69 12.92 -7.72 1.02
CA ARG A 69 13.93 -6.64 1.07
C ARG A 69 14.17 -6.11 2.48
N LEU A 70 13.30 -6.47 3.41
CA LEU A 70 13.37 -5.98 4.79
C LEU A 70 14.30 -6.85 5.63
N THR A 71 15.07 -6.18 6.50
CA THR A 71 16.02 -6.83 7.41
C THR A 71 16.00 -6.18 8.79
N GLY A 72 16.58 -6.87 9.76
CA GLY A 72 16.76 -6.34 11.12
C GLY A 72 15.71 -6.82 12.12
N PRO A 73 15.82 -6.41 13.39
CA PRO A 73 15.01 -6.95 14.50
C PRO A 73 13.59 -6.40 14.55
N HIS A 74 13.29 -5.34 13.79
CA HIS A 74 12.02 -4.62 13.81
C HIS A 74 11.01 -5.06 12.75
N VAL A 75 11.37 -6.09 11.98
CA VAL A 75 10.54 -6.68 10.93
C VAL A 75 10.56 -8.20 11.07
N PRO A 76 9.48 -8.93 10.69
CA PRO A 76 9.54 -10.39 10.63
C PRO A 76 10.54 -10.83 9.55
N LYS A 77 11.35 -11.84 9.85
CA LYS A 77 12.24 -12.43 8.84
C LYS A 77 11.40 -13.10 7.75
N PHE A 78 11.58 -12.68 6.51
CA PHE A 78 10.98 -13.33 5.36
C PHE A 78 11.63 -14.71 5.11
N VAL A 79 10.82 -15.70 4.76
CA VAL A 79 11.27 -17.09 4.48
C VAL A 79 10.97 -17.48 3.04
N ALA A 80 9.71 -17.36 2.61
CA ALA A 80 9.29 -17.75 1.27
C ALA A 80 8.00 -17.03 0.85
N ALA A 81 7.72 -17.03 -0.45
CA ALA A 81 6.43 -16.61 -1.00
C ALA A 81 6.00 -17.54 -2.13
N GLY A 82 4.70 -17.79 -2.23
CA GLY A 82 4.08 -18.59 -3.29
C GLY A 82 3.53 -17.73 -4.41
N ASP A 83 3.49 -18.29 -5.60
CA ASP A 83 2.99 -17.62 -6.80
C ASP A 83 1.46 -17.66 -6.87
N PHE A 84 0.85 -16.62 -7.42
CA PHE A 84 -0.60 -16.56 -7.69
C PHE A 84 -1.07 -17.62 -8.70
N SER A 85 -0.18 -18.17 -9.53
CA SER A 85 -0.52 -19.22 -10.51
C SER A 85 -0.89 -20.55 -9.85
N VAL A 86 -0.39 -20.80 -8.61
CA VAL A 86 -0.65 -22.04 -7.87
C VAL A 86 -1.40 -21.72 -6.58
N GLN A 87 -0.71 -21.17 -5.60
CA GLN A 87 -1.26 -20.78 -4.31
C GLN A 87 -0.45 -19.59 -3.78
N PRO A 88 -1.01 -18.39 -3.74
CA PRO A 88 -0.32 -17.25 -3.14
C PRO A 88 -0.20 -17.43 -1.63
N TYR A 89 1.00 -17.23 -1.10
CA TYR A 89 1.27 -17.20 0.33
C TYR A 89 2.53 -16.39 0.63
N ILE A 90 2.69 -15.99 1.88
CA ILE A 90 3.95 -15.46 2.43
C ILE A 90 4.28 -16.25 3.68
N VAL A 91 5.49 -16.82 3.75
CA VAL A 91 6.02 -17.45 4.96
C VAL A 91 7.03 -16.50 5.61
N MET A 92 6.84 -16.28 6.90
CA MET A 92 7.65 -15.39 7.69
C MET A 92 7.88 -15.94 9.10
N GLU A 93 8.84 -15.34 9.81
CA GLU A 93 9.07 -15.59 11.23
C GLU A 93 7.78 -15.40 12.03
N ARG A 94 7.46 -16.34 12.90
CA ARG A 94 6.48 -16.14 13.96
C ARG A 94 7.11 -15.35 15.09
N ILE A 95 6.75 -14.08 15.22
CA ILE A 95 7.27 -13.23 16.29
C ILE A 95 6.76 -13.74 17.64
N ALA A 96 7.69 -14.13 18.52
CA ALA A 96 7.35 -14.38 19.92
C ALA A 96 7.05 -13.03 20.58
N GLY A 97 5.82 -12.86 21.10
CA GLY A 97 5.41 -11.62 21.72
C GLY A 97 3.91 -11.38 21.62
N THR A 98 3.49 -10.21 22.08
CA THR A 98 2.08 -9.84 22.13
C THR A 98 1.88 -8.51 21.40
N SER A 99 0.83 -8.43 20.58
CA SER A 99 0.46 -7.17 19.93
C SER A 99 -0.03 -6.13 20.95
N LEU A 100 -0.11 -4.88 20.52
CA LEU A 100 -0.63 -3.82 21.39
C LEU A 100 -2.16 -3.81 21.53
N LEU A 101 -2.88 -4.73 20.87
CA LEU A 101 -4.34 -4.82 20.98
C LEU A 101 -4.85 -5.02 22.41
N PRO A 102 -4.28 -5.93 23.25
CA PRO A 102 -4.73 -6.10 24.63
C PRO A 102 -4.64 -4.83 25.45
N ARG A 103 -3.64 -3.96 25.16
CA ARG A 103 -3.43 -2.70 25.87
C ARG A 103 -4.59 -1.70 25.73
N LEU A 104 -5.40 -1.86 24.69
CA LEU A 104 -6.59 -1.02 24.48
C LEU A 104 -7.65 -1.17 25.58
N LYS A 105 -7.62 -2.27 26.34
CA LYS A 105 -8.54 -2.50 27.47
C LYS A 105 -8.10 -1.80 28.76
N GLU A 106 -6.87 -1.30 28.77
CA GLU A 106 -6.23 -0.74 29.97
C GLU A 106 -6.10 0.80 29.92
N LEU A 107 -6.64 1.40 28.86
CA LEU A 107 -6.52 2.84 28.62
C LEU A 107 -7.28 3.68 29.67
N PRO A 108 -6.76 4.84 30.06
CA PRO A 108 -5.48 5.41 29.65
C PRO A 108 -4.29 4.82 30.43
N LEU A 109 -3.17 4.59 29.71
CA LEU A 109 -1.93 4.08 30.29
C LEU A 109 -1.17 5.17 31.07
N PRO A 110 -0.26 4.77 32.01
CA PRO A 110 0.67 5.69 32.64
C PRO A 110 1.57 6.41 31.63
N TYR A 111 1.83 7.70 31.81
CA TYR A 111 2.60 8.52 30.85
C TYR A 111 4.01 7.99 30.57
N ALA A 112 4.69 7.48 31.61
CA ALA A 112 6.01 6.86 31.44
C ALA A 112 5.96 5.62 30.55
N GLU A 113 4.91 4.82 30.65
CA GLU A 113 4.71 3.65 29.82
C GLU A 113 4.38 4.04 28.37
N VAL A 114 3.53 5.05 28.17
CA VAL A 114 3.23 5.59 26.84
C VAL A 114 4.50 6.08 26.17
N ALA A 115 5.36 6.80 26.89
CA ALA A 115 6.64 7.25 26.36
C ALA A 115 7.57 6.09 26.01
N ALA A 116 7.70 5.10 26.88
CA ALA A 116 8.54 3.92 26.65
C ALA A 116 8.07 3.11 25.42
N LEU A 117 6.76 2.91 25.26
CA LEU A 117 6.18 2.30 24.05
C LEU A 117 6.47 3.14 22.80
N GLY A 118 6.29 4.46 22.91
CA GLY A 118 6.57 5.39 21.84
C GLY A 118 8.02 5.35 21.37
N VAL A 119 8.98 5.28 22.30
CA VAL A 119 10.42 5.12 21.97
C VAL A 119 10.65 3.86 21.13
N LYS A 120 10.13 2.71 21.59
CA LYS A 120 10.31 1.42 20.90
C LYS A 120 9.73 1.44 19.48
N ILE A 121 8.54 1.99 19.33
CA ILE A 121 7.87 2.09 18.03
C ILE A 121 8.61 3.08 17.12
N ALA A 122 9.03 4.22 17.63
CA ALA A 122 9.76 5.22 16.84
C ALA A 122 11.14 4.70 16.38
N ILE A 123 11.83 3.87 17.18
CA ILE A 123 13.06 3.17 16.75
C ILE A 123 12.75 2.18 15.62
N ALA A 124 11.68 1.41 15.73
CA ALA A 124 11.27 0.49 14.68
C ALA A 124 10.91 1.21 13.38
N LEU A 125 10.20 2.35 13.46
CA LEU A 125 9.90 3.19 12.31
C LEU A 125 11.16 3.77 11.67
N ASP A 126 12.12 4.25 12.46
CA ASP A 126 13.38 4.76 11.91
C ASP A 126 14.17 3.68 11.18
N ALA A 127 14.22 2.47 11.75
CA ALA A 127 14.86 1.31 11.10
C ALA A 127 14.17 0.93 9.79
N LEU A 128 12.85 1.06 9.68
CA LEU A 128 12.09 0.82 8.47
C LEU A 128 12.31 1.93 7.43
N HIS A 129 12.24 3.20 7.85
CA HIS A 129 12.45 4.36 6.98
C HIS A 129 13.84 4.37 6.33
N ARG A 130 14.88 3.92 7.06
CA ARG A 130 16.24 3.74 6.51
C ARG A 130 16.30 2.68 5.41
N GLN A 131 15.35 1.77 5.36
CA GLN A 131 15.20 0.78 4.30
C GLN A 131 14.27 1.28 3.17
N HIS A 132 14.03 2.60 3.11
CA HIS A 132 13.21 3.26 2.10
C HIS A 132 11.72 2.83 2.10
N VAL A 133 11.20 2.37 3.23
CA VAL A 133 9.81 1.97 3.37
C VAL A 133 9.06 2.90 4.30
N VAL A 134 7.87 3.34 3.87
CA VAL A 134 6.86 4.01 4.69
C VAL A 134 5.75 3.00 4.96
N HIS A 135 5.39 2.77 6.21
CA HIS A 135 4.47 1.69 6.59
C HIS A 135 3.02 1.98 6.23
N LEU A 136 2.54 3.20 6.51
CA LEU A 136 1.21 3.73 6.17
C LEU A 136 0.00 3.06 6.87
N ASP A 137 0.22 2.05 7.69
CA ASP A 137 -0.85 1.39 8.47
C ASP A 137 -0.41 1.06 9.91
N ILE A 138 0.20 2.03 10.58
CA ILE A 138 0.62 1.92 11.98
C ILE A 138 -0.61 1.95 12.87
N LYS A 139 -0.86 0.82 13.55
CA LYS A 139 -1.99 0.60 14.47
C LYS A 139 -1.65 -0.49 15.49
N PRO A 140 -2.41 -0.63 16.60
CA PRO A 140 -2.09 -1.58 17.67
C PRO A 140 -1.98 -3.05 17.23
N SER A 141 -2.74 -3.48 16.22
CA SER A 141 -2.67 -4.86 15.70
C SER A 141 -1.39 -5.14 14.93
N ASN A 142 -0.80 -4.11 14.32
CA ASN A 142 0.38 -4.24 13.46
C ASN A 142 1.70 -4.01 14.20
N ILE A 143 1.66 -3.90 15.53
CA ILE A 143 2.83 -3.70 16.39
C ILE A 143 2.87 -4.81 17.41
N VAL A 144 3.95 -5.60 17.40
CA VAL A 144 4.22 -6.67 18.39
C VAL A 144 5.47 -6.32 19.17
N LEU A 145 5.43 -6.53 20.48
CA LEU A 145 6.60 -6.39 21.33
C LEU A 145 7.23 -7.78 21.56
N ARG A 146 8.51 -7.94 21.19
CA ARG A 146 9.30 -9.12 21.48
C ARG A 146 9.56 -9.21 22.99
N PRO A 147 9.82 -10.41 23.56
CA PRO A 147 10.26 -10.55 24.94
C PRO A 147 11.55 -9.79 25.26
N SER A 148 12.42 -9.62 24.27
CA SER A 148 13.65 -8.79 24.33
C SER A 148 13.38 -7.28 24.40
N GLY A 149 12.13 -6.87 24.12
CA GLY A 149 11.67 -5.50 24.29
C GLY A 149 11.56 -4.69 23.00
N GLU A 150 12.03 -5.20 21.85
CA GLU A 150 11.92 -4.50 20.58
C GLU A 150 10.48 -4.52 20.07
N ALA A 151 10.08 -3.42 19.43
CA ALA A 151 8.87 -3.38 18.62
C ALA A 151 9.14 -3.96 17.24
N VAL A 152 8.24 -4.82 16.77
CA VAL A 152 8.22 -5.39 15.42
C VAL A 152 6.98 -4.88 14.70
N LEU A 153 7.19 -4.35 13.50
CA LEU A 153 6.12 -3.87 12.62
C LEU A 153 5.67 -5.02 11.71
N LEU A 154 4.36 -5.18 11.60
CA LEU A 154 3.71 -6.26 10.84
C LEU A 154 2.82 -5.67 9.75
N ASP A 155 2.58 -6.47 8.70
CA ASP A 155 1.61 -6.18 7.63
C ASP A 155 2.00 -5.00 6.73
N TYR A 156 2.69 -5.33 5.64
CA TYR A 156 3.23 -4.36 4.68
C TYR A 156 2.36 -4.18 3.42
N GLY A 157 1.14 -4.70 3.42
CA GLY A 157 0.25 -4.63 2.26
C GLY A 157 -0.15 -3.22 1.83
N LEU A 158 -0.12 -2.26 2.76
CA LEU A 158 -0.37 -0.85 2.47
C LEU A 158 0.90 0.00 2.44
N SER A 159 2.08 -0.60 2.58
CA SER A 159 3.34 0.13 2.63
C SER A 159 3.76 0.67 1.26
N HIS A 160 4.58 1.71 1.29
CA HIS A 160 5.25 2.25 0.12
C HIS A 160 6.75 2.02 0.23
N HIS A 161 7.39 1.50 -0.82
CA HIS A 161 8.84 1.35 -0.90
C HIS A 161 9.37 2.24 -2.03
N ALA A 162 10.29 3.17 -1.72
CA ALA A 162 10.74 4.19 -2.67
C ALA A 162 11.42 3.64 -3.94
N GLN A 163 11.88 2.38 -3.92
CA GLN A 163 12.57 1.73 -5.04
C GLN A 163 11.69 0.70 -5.77
N LEU A 164 10.41 0.59 -5.39
CA LEU A 164 9.45 -0.33 -6.02
C LEU A 164 8.27 0.45 -6.59
N PRO A 165 7.59 -0.11 -7.61
CA PRO A 165 6.31 0.42 -8.06
C PRO A 165 5.30 0.43 -6.91
N ASP A 166 4.50 1.47 -6.81
CA ASP A 166 3.40 1.56 -5.83
C ASP A 166 2.10 1.11 -6.49
N LEU A 167 1.84 -0.21 -6.50
CA LEU A 167 0.66 -0.80 -7.13
C LEU A 167 -0.63 -0.23 -6.54
N MET A 168 -0.64 0.04 -5.22
CA MET A 168 -1.80 0.64 -4.55
C MET A 168 -2.13 2.02 -5.10
N GLN A 169 -1.12 2.85 -5.37
CA GLN A 169 -1.32 4.17 -5.97
C GLN A 169 -1.62 4.10 -7.47
N GLU A 170 -1.05 3.11 -8.15
CA GLU A 170 -1.22 2.93 -9.59
C GLU A 170 -2.64 2.46 -9.95
N GLU A 171 -3.24 1.58 -9.15
CA GLU A 171 -4.55 1.02 -9.40
C GLU A 171 -5.70 1.77 -8.73
N PHE A 172 -5.45 2.39 -7.58
CA PHE A 172 -6.52 3.01 -6.79
C PHE A 172 -6.28 4.50 -6.55
N ARG A 173 -7.36 5.28 -6.61
CA ARG A 173 -7.35 6.73 -6.40
C ARG A 173 -7.92 7.16 -5.05
N VAL A 174 -8.31 6.21 -4.24
CA VAL A 174 -8.84 6.46 -2.89
C VAL A 174 -7.75 6.27 -1.85
N PRO A 175 -7.76 7.03 -0.75
CA PRO A 175 -6.80 6.82 0.32
C PRO A 175 -7.05 5.48 1.01
N PHE A 176 -6.01 4.66 1.16
CA PHE A 176 -6.02 3.41 1.91
C PHE A 176 -5.34 3.55 3.26
N GLY A 177 -5.81 2.79 4.24
CA GLY A 177 -5.30 2.76 5.61
C GLY A 177 -6.41 2.61 6.63
N THR A 178 -6.01 2.46 7.89
CA THR A 178 -6.95 2.38 8.99
C THR A 178 -7.40 3.79 9.40
N ALA A 179 -8.67 4.12 9.13
CA ALA A 179 -9.24 5.46 9.19
C ALA A 179 -8.83 6.33 10.39
N PRO A 180 -8.83 5.85 11.66
CA PRO A 180 -8.42 6.67 12.81
C PRO A 180 -6.96 7.12 12.78
N TYR A 181 -6.06 6.37 12.13
CA TYR A 181 -4.60 6.57 12.17
C TYR A 181 -4.04 7.26 10.92
N MET A 182 -4.80 7.34 9.84
CA MET A 182 -4.35 7.97 8.59
C MET A 182 -3.89 9.41 8.80
N SER A 183 -2.77 9.77 8.18
CA SER A 183 -2.25 11.13 8.17
C SER A 183 -2.99 12.06 7.20
N PRO A 184 -2.87 13.40 7.34
CA PRO A 184 -3.41 14.37 6.38
C PRO A 184 -2.90 14.15 4.95
N GLU A 185 -1.62 13.84 4.77
CA GLU A 185 -1.00 13.62 3.47
C GLU A 185 -1.48 12.31 2.82
N GLN A 186 -1.69 11.23 3.58
CA GLN A 186 -2.33 10.01 3.06
C GLN A 186 -3.74 10.29 2.52
N LEU A 187 -4.52 11.14 3.21
CA LEU A 187 -5.84 11.55 2.74
C LEU A 187 -5.81 12.39 1.46
N LYS A 188 -4.66 12.99 1.14
CA LYS A 188 -4.39 13.70 -0.11
C LYS A 188 -3.77 12.80 -1.18
N GLY A 189 -3.55 11.52 -0.88
CA GLY A 189 -2.95 10.55 -1.80
C GLY A 189 -1.41 10.56 -1.82
N ASP A 190 -0.75 11.28 -0.88
CA ASP A 190 0.70 11.17 -0.73
C ASP A 190 1.05 10.01 0.19
N ARG A 191 1.79 9.04 -0.35
CA ARG A 191 2.21 7.81 0.30
C ARG A 191 3.71 7.76 0.57
N THR A 192 4.44 8.82 0.21
CA THR A 192 5.91 8.82 0.15
C THR A 192 6.59 9.48 1.33
N ASP A 193 5.87 10.21 2.16
CA ASP A 193 6.45 10.92 3.30
C ASP A 193 6.50 10.03 4.55
N PRO A 194 7.71 9.66 5.07
CA PRO A 194 7.85 8.80 6.25
C PRO A 194 7.27 9.43 7.52
N ARG A 195 7.02 10.74 7.53
CA ARG A 195 6.38 11.44 8.64
C ARG A 195 4.88 11.14 8.76
N SER A 196 4.29 10.45 7.77
CA SER A 196 2.95 9.85 7.89
C SER A 196 2.89 8.82 9.01
N ASP A 197 3.92 7.99 9.16
CA ASP A 197 4.01 7.01 10.25
C ASP A 197 4.18 7.68 11.62
N GLN A 198 4.90 8.83 11.67
CA GLN A 198 4.98 9.64 12.90
C GLN A 198 3.62 10.21 13.32
N PHE A 199 2.78 10.61 12.34
CA PHE A 199 1.42 11.06 12.65
C PHE A 199 0.59 9.91 13.24
N ALA A 200 0.65 8.72 12.65
CA ALA A 200 -0.04 7.54 13.16
C ALA A 200 0.45 7.16 14.57
N LEU A 201 1.77 7.22 14.83
CA LEU A 201 2.33 7.07 16.17
C LEU A 201 1.81 8.18 17.11
N GLY A 202 1.73 9.44 16.67
CA GLY A 202 1.12 10.53 17.42
C GLY A 202 -0.33 10.24 17.83
N VAL A 203 -1.12 9.65 16.94
CA VAL A 203 -2.49 9.19 17.23
C VAL A 203 -2.48 8.10 18.31
N LEU A 204 -1.56 7.13 18.23
CA LEU A 204 -1.41 6.09 19.25
C LEU A 204 -1.02 6.66 20.61
N LEU A 205 -0.02 7.53 20.67
CA LEU A 205 0.43 8.18 21.92
C LEU A 205 -0.69 8.98 22.57
N TYR A 206 -1.43 9.76 21.75
CA TYR A 206 -2.59 10.49 22.23
C TYR A 206 -3.65 9.55 22.81
N PHE A 207 -4.02 8.51 22.07
CA PHE A 207 -5.06 7.56 22.48
C PHE A 207 -4.65 6.79 23.72
N PHE A 208 -3.41 6.29 23.78
CA PHE A 208 -2.91 5.54 24.94
C PHE A 208 -2.82 6.39 26.20
N SER A 209 -2.50 7.68 26.06
CA SER A 209 -2.34 8.58 27.20
C SER A 209 -3.63 9.25 27.68
N THR A 210 -4.66 9.33 26.83
CA THR A 210 -5.93 10.02 27.16
C THR A 210 -7.14 9.09 27.23
N GLY A 211 -7.09 7.90 26.63
CA GLY A 211 -8.21 6.99 26.50
C GLY A 211 -9.20 7.35 25.38
N VAL A 212 -8.97 8.46 24.66
CA VAL A 212 -9.83 8.90 23.55
C VAL A 212 -9.04 9.17 22.29
N ARG A 213 -9.63 8.99 21.12
CA ARG A 213 -8.96 9.26 19.84
C ARG A 213 -8.96 10.75 19.50
N PRO A 214 -7.85 11.31 18.99
CA PRO A 214 -7.70 12.75 18.78
C PRO A 214 -8.70 13.34 17.77
N PHE A 215 -9.12 12.54 16.77
CA PHE A 215 -10.03 12.97 15.70
C PHE A 215 -11.38 12.24 15.74
N GLY A 216 -11.65 11.48 16.80
CA GLY A 216 -12.87 10.69 16.99
C GLY A 216 -12.88 9.38 16.22
N GLU A 217 -14.03 8.68 16.27
CA GLU A 217 -14.22 7.32 15.72
C GLU A 217 -14.75 7.33 14.26
N GLY A 218 -14.86 8.49 13.64
CA GLY A 218 -15.50 8.61 12.33
C GLY A 218 -14.73 7.91 11.21
N GLU A 219 -15.30 6.86 10.64
CA GLU A 219 -14.74 6.10 9.53
C GLU A 219 -15.09 6.67 8.15
N THR A 220 -16.07 7.58 8.08
CA THR A 220 -16.43 8.20 6.81
C THR A 220 -15.33 9.14 6.30
N LEU A 221 -15.11 9.18 4.99
CA LEU A 221 -14.13 10.05 4.35
C LEU A 221 -14.34 11.53 4.75
N ARG A 222 -15.60 11.97 4.95
CA ARG A 222 -15.93 13.32 5.44
C ARG A 222 -15.41 13.56 6.86
N ALA A 223 -15.53 12.57 7.75
CA ALA A 223 -15.02 12.66 9.12
C ALA A 223 -13.48 12.66 9.13
N MET A 224 -12.85 11.78 8.34
CA MET A 224 -11.40 11.72 8.20
C MET A 224 -10.81 13.03 7.68
N ARG A 225 -11.45 13.67 6.69
CA ARG A 225 -10.98 14.94 6.12
C ARG A 225 -10.93 16.09 7.13
N ARG A 226 -11.59 16.00 8.29
CA ARG A 226 -11.51 17.04 9.33
C ARG A 226 -10.09 17.31 9.80
N ARG A 227 -9.21 16.29 9.83
CA ARG A 227 -7.80 16.44 10.22
C ARG A 227 -6.95 17.25 9.23
N LEU A 228 -7.48 17.55 8.04
CA LEU A 228 -6.81 18.43 7.07
C LEU A 228 -6.83 19.91 7.48
N TRP A 229 -7.71 20.30 8.40
CA TRP A 229 -7.86 21.71 8.81
C TRP A 229 -8.13 21.92 10.31
N ARG A 230 -8.25 20.83 11.08
CA ARG A 230 -8.61 20.91 12.49
C ARG A 230 -7.62 20.12 13.33
N ASP A 231 -6.98 20.80 14.29
CA ASP A 231 -6.13 20.16 15.28
C ASP A 231 -6.97 19.34 16.29
N PRO A 232 -6.38 18.36 16.95
CA PRO A 232 -7.03 17.62 18.02
C PRO A 232 -7.28 18.52 19.25
N GLU A 233 -8.10 18.04 20.17
CA GLU A 233 -8.21 18.65 21.48
C GLU A 233 -6.89 18.49 22.25
N PRO A 234 -6.36 19.54 22.89
CA PRO A 234 -5.13 19.39 23.68
C PRO A 234 -5.29 18.36 24.80
N PRO A 235 -4.36 17.39 24.96
CA PRO A 235 -4.45 16.38 26.00
C PRO A 235 -4.60 16.92 27.42
N ARG A 236 -3.95 18.04 27.76
CA ARG A 236 -4.05 18.72 29.05
C ARG A 236 -5.44 19.25 29.38
N LYS A 237 -6.27 19.47 28.36
CA LYS A 237 -7.68 19.82 28.57
C LYS A 237 -8.50 18.59 29.00
N LEU A 238 -8.13 17.40 28.57
CA LEU A 238 -8.80 16.15 28.93
C LEU A 238 -8.32 15.62 30.28
N ARG A 239 -7.02 15.79 30.57
CA ARG A 239 -6.37 15.36 31.78
C ARG A 239 -5.50 16.48 32.35
N ALA A 240 -5.89 17.05 33.47
CA ALA A 240 -5.19 18.20 34.07
C ALA A 240 -3.75 17.88 34.53
N ASP A 241 -3.48 16.60 34.85
CA ASP A 241 -2.19 16.06 35.23
C ASP A 241 -1.26 15.73 34.06
N TYR A 242 -1.72 15.96 32.81
CA TYR A 242 -0.96 15.59 31.63
C TYR A 242 0.36 16.38 31.50
N PRO A 243 1.51 15.71 31.36
CA PRO A 243 2.80 16.36 31.33
C PRO A 243 2.97 17.32 30.15
N PRO A 244 3.46 18.56 30.38
CA PRO A 244 3.67 19.52 29.27
C PRO A 244 4.58 19.01 28.16
N TRP A 245 5.66 18.29 28.53
CA TRP A 245 6.60 17.72 27.56
C TRP A 245 5.95 16.66 26.66
N LEU A 246 5.07 15.82 27.21
CA LEU A 246 4.40 14.80 26.43
C LEU A 246 3.34 15.42 25.50
N GLN A 247 2.61 16.45 25.96
CA GLN A 247 1.71 17.22 25.11
C GLN A 247 2.47 17.89 23.96
N GLU A 248 3.65 18.47 24.21
CA GLU A 248 4.48 19.05 23.14
C GLU A 248 4.79 18.04 22.06
N ILE A 249 5.26 16.84 22.46
CA ILE A 249 5.62 15.77 21.52
C ILE A 249 4.40 15.29 20.75
N VAL A 250 3.31 14.95 21.44
CA VAL A 250 2.10 14.39 20.83
C VAL A 250 1.49 15.38 19.84
N LEU A 251 1.32 16.64 20.23
CA LEU A 251 0.75 17.65 19.34
C LEU A 251 1.68 17.96 18.16
N ARG A 252 3.01 17.88 18.34
CA ARG A 252 3.96 18.02 17.25
C ARG A 252 3.84 16.87 16.23
N CYS A 253 3.66 15.64 16.65
CA CYS A 253 3.41 14.51 15.75
C CYS A 253 2.09 14.67 14.98
N LEU A 254 1.10 15.32 15.57
CA LEU A 254 -0.24 15.52 15.00
C LEU A 254 -0.39 16.82 14.18
N GLU A 255 0.71 17.54 13.90
CA GLU A 255 0.68 18.71 13.01
C GLU A 255 0.18 18.31 11.63
N ILE A 256 -0.63 19.21 11.03
CA ILE A 256 -1.22 19.00 9.70
C ILE A 256 -0.11 18.93 8.64
N GLU A 257 0.86 19.87 8.72
CA GLU A 257 1.99 19.92 7.80
C GLU A 257 3.11 19.00 8.26
N PRO A 258 3.54 18.01 7.44
CA PRO A 258 4.61 17.09 7.81
C PRO A 258 5.93 17.77 8.18
N SER A 259 6.25 18.91 7.55
CA SER A 259 7.46 19.69 7.82
C SER A 259 7.54 20.25 9.26
N TRP A 260 6.43 20.33 9.97
CA TRP A 260 6.38 20.81 11.36
C TRP A 260 6.51 19.66 12.38
N ARG A 261 6.45 18.43 11.93
CA ARG A 261 6.71 17.21 12.75
C ARG A 261 8.20 17.06 13.03
N TYR A 262 8.61 15.93 13.54
CA TYR A 262 10.03 15.61 13.67
C TYR A 262 10.63 15.28 12.30
N PRO A 263 11.87 15.71 12.01
CA PRO A 263 12.53 15.38 10.74
C PRO A 263 12.67 13.88 10.50
N THR A 264 12.95 13.10 11.56
CA THR A 264 13.09 11.64 11.53
C THR A 264 12.40 10.98 12.71
N ALA A 265 12.08 9.70 12.59
CA ALA A 265 11.55 8.92 13.71
C ALA A 265 12.59 8.72 14.83
N ALA A 266 13.89 8.73 14.51
CA ALA A 266 14.96 8.72 15.52
C ALA A 266 14.91 9.95 16.42
N GLN A 267 14.66 11.16 15.86
CA GLN A 267 14.51 12.36 16.68
C GLN A 267 13.26 12.33 17.56
N LEU A 268 12.18 11.72 17.08
CA LEU A 268 10.98 11.48 17.90
C LEU A 268 11.30 10.49 19.04
N ALA A 269 12.00 9.40 18.77
CA ALA A 269 12.45 8.43 19.79
C ALA A 269 13.31 9.12 20.85
N PHE A 270 14.26 9.95 20.42
CA PHE A 270 15.10 10.73 21.33
C PHE A 270 14.28 11.65 22.24
N ALA A 271 13.34 12.43 21.67
CA ALA A 271 12.49 13.33 22.44
C ALA A 271 11.63 12.59 23.48
N LEU A 272 11.08 11.44 23.12
CA LEU A 272 10.29 10.59 24.04
C LEU A 272 11.14 9.99 25.16
N GLY A 273 12.41 9.65 24.87
CA GLY A 273 13.34 9.07 25.83
C GLY A 273 14.01 10.10 26.78
N HIS A 274 13.98 11.39 26.41
CA HIS A 274 14.64 12.46 27.16
C HIS A 274 13.69 13.63 27.42
N PRO A 275 12.70 13.45 28.32
CA PRO A 275 11.67 14.46 28.59
C PRO A 275 12.22 15.82 29.04
N ASP A 276 13.35 15.82 29.73
CA ASP A 276 14.08 17.00 30.24
C ASP A 276 14.71 17.85 29.14
N GLN A 277 14.98 17.24 27.98
CA GLN A 277 15.57 17.91 26.82
C GLN A 277 14.52 18.40 25.81
N VAL A 278 13.24 18.15 26.05
CA VAL A 278 12.17 18.60 25.17
C VAL A 278 12.01 20.10 25.23
N LYS A 279 12.26 20.78 24.11
CA LYS A 279 12.01 22.21 24.01
C LYS A 279 10.50 22.47 24.01
N LEU A 280 10.00 23.02 25.11
CA LEU A 280 8.60 23.40 25.26
C LEU A 280 8.29 24.63 24.38
N THR A 281 7.19 24.56 23.66
CA THR A 281 6.65 25.66 22.84
C THR A 281 5.22 25.96 23.29
N GLN A 282 4.51 26.82 22.52
CA GLN A 282 3.09 27.09 22.78
C GLN A 282 2.21 25.82 22.75
N ARG A 283 2.68 24.71 22.15
CA ARG A 283 1.96 23.43 22.18
C ARG A 283 1.86 22.86 23.58
N SER A 284 2.91 22.97 24.38
CA SER A 284 2.95 22.46 25.76
C SER A 284 1.94 23.15 26.69
N GLU A 285 1.62 24.41 26.40
CA GLU A 285 0.68 25.22 27.20
C GLU A 285 -0.73 25.28 26.64
N ARG A 286 -0.93 24.68 25.47
CA ARG A 286 -2.20 24.76 24.74
C ARG A 286 -3.31 24.06 25.54
N MET A 287 -4.39 24.81 25.84
CA MET A 287 -5.58 24.33 26.58
C MET A 287 -6.87 24.44 25.76
N ARG A 288 -6.81 25.04 24.59
CA ARG A 288 -7.99 25.29 23.74
C ARG A 288 -7.76 24.77 22.33
N ARG A 289 -8.85 24.32 21.72
CA ARG A 289 -8.87 24.02 20.26
C ARG A 289 -8.64 25.31 19.48
N ASP A 290 -8.31 25.15 18.20
CA ASP A 290 -8.24 26.25 17.26
C ASP A 290 -9.55 27.03 17.21
N SER A 291 -9.44 28.37 17.09
CA SER A 291 -10.60 29.23 16.90
C SER A 291 -11.26 28.92 15.54
N PHE A 292 -12.57 29.18 15.46
CA PHE A 292 -13.33 28.98 14.22
C PHE A 292 -12.68 29.70 13.02
N ARG A 293 -12.11 30.88 13.24
CA ARG A 293 -11.42 31.66 12.18
C ARG A 293 -10.19 30.93 11.62
N VAL A 294 -9.39 30.30 12.47
CA VAL A 294 -8.21 29.52 12.07
C VAL A 294 -8.65 28.29 11.26
N VAL A 295 -9.65 27.55 11.75
CA VAL A 295 -10.21 26.38 11.08
C VAL A 295 -10.76 26.76 9.70
N MET A 296 -11.53 27.85 9.60
CA MET A 296 -12.10 28.29 8.32
C MET A 296 -11.01 28.76 7.36
N ARG A 297 -10.00 29.51 7.82
CA ARG A 297 -8.86 29.92 6.99
C ARG A 297 -8.14 28.68 6.43
N ARG A 298 -7.83 27.67 7.26
CA ARG A 298 -7.19 26.40 6.78
C ARG A 298 -8.10 25.65 5.81
N ARG A 299 -9.40 25.58 6.08
CA ARG A 299 -10.37 24.86 5.22
C ARG A 299 -10.50 25.48 3.82
N PHE A 300 -10.35 26.79 3.70
CA PHE A 300 -10.45 27.51 2.42
C PHE A 300 -9.08 27.81 1.79
N ASN A 301 -7.98 27.48 2.45
CA ASN A 301 -6.66 27.59 1.86
C ASN A 301 -6.49 26.50 0.79
N THR A 302 -6.33 26.91 -0.47
CA THR A 302 -6.16 26.02 -1.62
C THR A 302 -4.84 25.25 -1.57
N ASP A 303 -3.79 25.83 -0.98
CA ASP A 303 -2.47 25.21 -0.89
C ASP A 303 -2.46 23.97 0.03
N LEU A 304 -3.30 23.98 1.08
CA LEU A 304 -3.50 22.81 1.94
C LEU A 304 -4.31 21.68 1.29
N LYS A 305 -4.94 21.95 0.13
CA LYS A 305 -5.73 20.97 -0.61
C LYS A 305 -4.94 20.29 -1.72
N GLN A 306 -3.83 20.88 -2.16
CA GLN A 306 -2.95 20.31 -3.16
C GLN A 306 -1.97 19.36 -2.47
N SER A 307 -1.78 18.17 -3.05
CA SER A 307 -0.62 17.34 -2.67
C SER A 307 0.64 18.15 -2.89
N PRO A 308 1.60 18.13 -1.97
CA PRO A 308 2.87 18.81 -2.20
C PRO A 308 3.46 18.28 -3.51
N ARG A 309 3.72 19.17 -4.46
CA ARG A 309 4.50 18.82 -5.64
C ARG A 309 5.85 18.32 -5.13
N LYS A 310 6.14 17.06 -5.40
CA LYS A 310 7.41 16.44 -5.08
C LYS A 310 8.56 17.35 -5.54
N ALA A 311 9.30 17.87 -4.61
CA ALA A 311 10.67 18.28 -4.85
C ALA A 311 11.57 17.16 -4.34
N ASP A 312 12.19 16.51 -5.28
CA ASP A 312 13.57 16.30 -5.27
C ASP A 312 14.16 14.94 -5.05
N VAL A 313 14.71 14.29 -4.99
CA VAL A 313 15.66 13.13 -5.07
C VAL A 313 14.95 11.83 -5.44
N THR A 314 13.77 11.61 -4.90
CA THR A 314 12.88 10.50 -5.32
C THR A 314 12.38 10.69 -6.77
N ALA A 315 12.34 11.90 -7.27
CA ALA A 315 11.96 12.22 -8.65
C ALA A 315 12.93 11.68 -9.70
N GLN A 316 14.21 11.47 -9.37
CA GLN A 316 15.17 10.86 -10.29
C GLN A 316 15.02 9.33 -10.37
N LEU A 317 14.64 8.67 -9.27
CA LEU A 317 14.31 7.23 -9.27
C LEU A 317 12.89 6.97 -9.77
N ALA A 318 11.96 7.92 -9.58
CA ALA A 318 10.62 7.90 -10.22
C ALA A 318 10.66 8.27 -11.71
N SER A 319 11.81 8.59 -12.28
CA SER A 319 12.00 8.97 -13.69
C SER A 319 12.39 7.83 -14.60
N ALA A 320 12.37 6.57 -14.14
CA ALA A 320 12.48 5.46 -15.07
C ALA A 320 11.28 5.52 -16.02
N PRO A 321 11.49 5.58 -17.35
CA PRO A 321 10.38 5.63 -18.29
C PRO A 321 9.42 4.47 -18.08
N ILE A 322 8.12 4.75 -18.12
CA ILE A 322 7.10 3.72 -18.01
C ILE A 322 6.60 3.37 -19.40
N VAL A 323 6.85 2.14 -19.80
CA VAL A 323 6.28 1.53 -20.99
C VAL A 323 5.06 0.72 -20.56
N ALA A 324 3.87 1.09 -21.03
CA ALA A 324 2.65 0.34 -20.75
C ALA A 324 2.24 -0.51 -21.96
N ALA A 325 1.93 -1.77 -21.75
CA ALA A 325 1.38 -2.66 -22.78
C ALA A 325 -0.06 -3.03 -22.44
N ALA A 326 -1.01 -2.58 -23.23
CA ALA A 326 -2.42 -2.95 -23.11
C ALA A 326 -2.66 -4.29 -23.81
N ILE A 327 -2.85 -5.35 -23.03
CA ILE A 327 -2.92 -6.75 -23.46
C ILE A 327 -4.37 -7.20 -23.45
N ASP A 328 -4.88 -7.60 -24.59
CA ASP A 328 -6.17 -8.28 -24.70
C ASP A 328 -5.94 -9.79 -24.58
N LEU A 329 -6.25 -10.35 -23.41
CA LEU A 329 -6.07 -11.78 -23.11
C LEU A 329 -6.97 -12.69 -23.97
N GLY A 330 -8.03 -12.13 -24.58
CA GLY A 330 -8.89 -12.84 -25.54
C GLY A 330 -8.49 -12.62 -27.01
N ALA A 331 -7.38 -11.93 -27.28
CA ALA A 331 -6.91 -11.73 -28.64
C ALA A 331 -6.21 -12.98 -29.20
N ASP A 332 -6.07 -13.01 -30.55
CA ASP A 332 -5.32 -14.05 -31.24
C ASP A 332 -3.85 -14.10 -30.76
N ALA A 333 -3.28 -15.31 -30.70
CA ALA A 333 -1.92 -15.55 -30.29
C ALA A 333 -0.89 -14.77 -31.14
N THR A 334 -1.17 -14.59 -32.45
CA THR A 334 -0.32 -13.84 -33.38
C THR A 334 -0.23 -12.36 -33.02
N LEU A 335 -1.34 -11.72 -32.62
CA LEU A 335 -1.37 -10.34 -32.17
C LEU A 335 -0.63 -10.19 -30.83
N ASN A 336 -0.87 -11.10 -29.88
CA ASN A 336 -0.20 -11.07 -28.58
C ASN A 336 1.31 -11.28 -28.71
N GLU A 337 1.77 -12.13 -29.64
CA GLU A 337 3.20 -12.31 -29.93
C GLU A 337 3.79 -11.07 -30.60
N ALA A 338 3.11 -10.47 -31.57
CA ALA A 338 3.56 -9.26 -32.24
C ALA A 338 3.69 -8.09 -31.22
N LEU A 339 2.73 -7.99 -30.30
CA LEU A 339 2.75 -7.01 -29.22
C LEU A 339 3.97 -7.25 -28.30
N ARG A 340 4.23 -8.49 -27.90
CA ARG A 340 5.37 -8.86 -27.05
C ARG A 340 6.71 -8.57 -27.74
N VAL A 341 6.85 -8.93 -29.01
CA VAL A 341 8.07 -8.65 -29.79
C VAL A 341 8.30 -7.14 -29.90
N THR A 342 7.26 -6.36 -30.15
CA THR A 342 7.35 -4.90 -30.23
C THR A 342 7.71 -4.30 -28.87
N THR A 343 7.10 -4.77 -27.79
CA THR A 343 7.43 -4.38 -26.41
C THR A 343 8.90 -4.64 -26.10
N ARG A 344 9.42 -5.83 -26.45
CA ARG A 344 10.83 -6.17 -26.27
C ARG A 344 11.75 -5.19 -27.01
N ARG A 345 11.43 -4.83 -28.25
CA ARG A 345 12.24 -3.88 -29.04
C ARG A 345 12.27 -2.50 -28.41
N ILE A 346 11.14 -2.01 -27.93
CA ILE A 346 11.07 -0.69 -27.26
C ILE A 346 11.84 -0.72 -25.93
N LEU A 347 11.68 -1.75 -25.11
CA LEU A 347 12.43 -1.88 -23.86
C LEU A 347 13.94 -2.00 -24.07
N ALA A 348 14.38 -2.58 -25.20
CA ALA A 348 15.80 -2.63 -25.54
C ALA A 348 16.40 -1.24 -25.83
N THR A 349 15.59 -0.28 -26.29
CA THR A 349 16.00 1.11 -26.49
C THR A 349 15.94 1.95 -25.21
N LEU A 350 15.26 1.45 -24.17
CA LEU A 350 15.04 2.12 -22.91
C LEU A 350 15.46 1.20 -21.73
N PRO A 351 16.75 0.97 -21.52
CA PRO A 351 17.22 -0.04 -20.53
C PRO A 351 16.82 0.25 -19.09
N ALA A 352 16.54 1.50 -18.75
CA ALA A 352 16.02 1.88 -17.42
C ALA A 352 14.49 1.79 -17.30
N ALA A 353 13.76 1.56 -18.41
CA ALA A 353 12.30 1.54 -18.38
C ALA A 353 11.76 0.34 -17.62
N ARG A 354 10.63 0.56 -16.93
CA ARG A 354 9.79 -0.51 -16.41
C ARG A 354 8.60 -0.77 -17.33
N LEU A 355 8.11 -2.00 -17.33
CA LEU A 355 6.95 -2.43 -18.08
C LEU A 355 5.73 -2.55 -17.16
N ALA A 356 4.66 -1.86 -17.51
CA ALA A 356 3.33 -2.06 -16.93
C ALA A 356 2.47 -2.86 -17.91
N CYS A 357 2.12 -4.10 -17.59
CA CYS A 357 1.19 -4.92 -18.35
C CYS A 357 -0.23 -4.61 -17.91
N LEU A 358 -1.08 -4.12 -18.79
CA LEU A 358 -2.45 -3.73 -18.49
C LEU A 358 -3.43 -4.70 -19.14
N ASN A 359 -4.41 -5.17 -18.39
CA ASN A 359 -5.61 -5.80 -18.92
C ASN A 359 -6.83 -5.13 -18.33
N VAL A 360 -7.89 -4.94 -19.13
CA VAL A 360 -9.13 -4.35 -18.64
C VAL A 360 -10.21 -5.42 -18.56
N ASN A 361 -10.70 -5.65 -17.35
CA ASN A 361 -11.90 -6.42 -17.09
C ASN A 361 -13.12 -5.55 -17.38
N ARG A 362 -13.87 -5.88 -18.42
CA ARG A 362 -15.04 -5.09 -18.80
C ARG A 362 -16.23 -5.39 -17.89
N VAL A 363 -16.69 -4.37 -17.17
CA VAL A 363 -17.84 -4.46 -16.27
C VAL A 363 -19.10 -3.92 -16.96
N HIS A 364 -20.22 -4.62 -16.85
CA HIS A 364 -21.49 -4.16 -17.40
C HIS A 364 -22.28 -3.38 -16.34
N ARG A 365 -22.80 -2.21 -16.70
CA ARG A 365 -23.54 -1.31 -15.79
C ARG A 365 -24.78 -1.94 -15.12
N LEU A 366 -25.30 -3.05 -15.64
CA LEU A 366 -26.57 -3.67 -15.20
C LEU A 366 -26.43 -5.14 -14.80
N ALA A 367 -25.24 -5.72 -14.83
CA ALA A 367 -25.04 -7.09 -14.39
C ALA A 367 -24.58 -7.12 -12.93
N LEU A 368 -25.12 -8.03 -12.13
CA LEU A 368 -24.47 -8.48 -10.90
C LEU A 368 -23.14 -9.11 -11.32
N ASP A 369 -22.08 -8.33 -11.21
CA ASP A 369 -20.75 -8.76 -11.63
C ASP A 369 -20.24 -9.79 -10.63
N THR A 370 -20.17 -11.04 -11.07
CA THR A 370 -19.54 -12.09 -10.30
C THR A 370 -18.03 -11.93 -10.42
N THR A 371 -17.38 -11.61 -9.32
CA THR A 371 -15.91 -11.57 -9.20
C THR A 371 -15.27 -12.93 -9.43
N LEU A 372 -16.08 -13.98 -9.42
CA LEU A 372 -15.69 -15.35 -9.71
C LEU A 372 -16.21 -15.80 -11.10
N ASP A 373 -15.50 -16.72 -11.71
CA ASP A 373 -15.97 -17.46 -12.88
C ASP A 373 -16.95 -18.59 -12.50
N ASP A 374 -17.48 -19.28 -13.49
CA ASP A 374 -18.41 -20.43 -13.30
C ASP A 374 -17.80 -21.58 -12.50
N SER A 375 -16.47 -21.62 -12.36
CA SER A 375 -15.69 -22.60 -11.61
C SER A 375 -15.34 -22.13 -10.19
N GLY A 376 -15.73 -20.89 -9.83
CA GLY A 376 -15.46 -20.28 -8.53
C GLY A 376 -14.04 -19.71 -8.38
N HIS A 377 -13.32 -19.44 -9.48
CA HIS A 377 -12.02 -18.77 -9.50
C HIS A 377 -12.18 -17.26 -9.62
N SER A 378 -11.25 -16.51 -9.03
CA SER A 378 -11.23 -15.06 -9.17
C SER A 378 -10.77 -14.67 -10.57
N LYS A 379 -11.65 -14.05 -11.35
CA LYS A 379 -11.35 -13.53 -12.68
C LYS A 379 -10.17 -12.57 -12.69
N GLN A 380 -9.98 -11.83 -11.59
CA GLN A 380 -8.87 -10.89 -11.45
C GLN A 380 -7.54 -11.62 -11.32
N ILE A 381 -7.47 -12.69 -10.52
CA ILE A 381 -6.24 -13.49 -10.35
C ILE A 381 -5.89 -14.20 -11.65
N ASP A 382 -6.86 -14.83 -12.31
CA ASP A 382 -6.60 -15.54 -13.57
C ASP A 382 -6.03 -14.59 -14.62
N ARG A 383 -6.54 -13.35 -14.68
CA ARG A 383 -6.02 -12.30 -15.58
C ARG A 383 -4.62 -11.84 -15.17
N LEU A 384 -4.38 -11.67 -13.87
CA LEU A 384 -3.08 -11.29 -13.33
C LEU A 384 -2.02 -12.35 -13.68
N VAL A 385 -2.34 -13.62 -13.46
CA VAL A 385 -1.49 -14.76 -13.82
C VAL A 385 -1.21 -14.79 -15.33
N ALA A 386 -2.26 -14.58 -16.15
CA ALA A 386 -2.11 -14.53 -17.59
C ALA A 386 -1.22 -13.36 -18.06
N LEU A 387 -1.32 -12.19 -17.43
CA LEU A 387 -0.42 -11.05 -17.73
C LEU A 387 1.02 -11.35 -17.38
N ARG A 388 1.28 -11.98 -16.24
CA ARG A 388 2.63 -12.39 -15.83
C ARG A 388 3.21 -13.45 -16.78
N ALA A 389 2.43 -14.46 -17.12
CA ALA A 389 2.81 -15.46 -18.12
C ALA A 389 3.10 -14.84 -19.51
N TRP A 390 2.30 -13.83 -19.92
CA TRP A 390 2.57 -13.08 -21.14
C TRP A 390 3.91 -12.35 -21.10
N ALA A 391 4.29 -11.80 -19.95
CA ALA A 391 5.51 -11.01 -19.78
C ALA A 391 6.75 -11.87 -19.49
N GLU A 392 6.62 -13.11 -19.02
CA GLU A 392 7.72 -14.01 -18.63
C GLU A 392 8.84 -14.11 -19.69
N PRO A 393 8.52 -14.29 -21.01
CA PRO A 393 9.57 -14.36 -22.03
C PRO A 393 10.39 -13.08 -22.24
N LEU A 394 9.97 -11.95 -21.64
CA LEU A 394 10.70 -10.69 -21.68
C LEU A 394 11.88 -10.67 -20.70
N LYS A 395 11.90 -11.59 -19.71
CA LYS A 395 12.95 -11.79 -18.70
C LYS A 395 13.35 -10.48 -17.99
N LEU A 396 12.35 -9.73 -17.53
CA LEU A 396 12.57 -8.48 -16.79
C LEU A 396 12.79 -8.80 -15.31
N ASP A 397 13.68 -8.05 -14.67
CA ASP A 397 13.89 -8.13 -13.21
C ASP A 397 12.61 -7.75 -12.46
N GLY A 398 12.35 -8.39 -11.30
CA GLY A 398 11.10 -8.31 -10.55
C GLY A 398 10.67 -6.90 -10.08
N GLY A 399 11.55 -5.89 -10.16
CA GLY A 399 11.19 -4.48 -9.92
C GLY A 399 10.85 -3.68 -11.18
N ARG A 400 11.04 -4.29 -12.37
CA ARG A 400 10.80 -3.65 -13.67
C ARG A 400 9.53 -4.11 -14.38
N LEU A 401 8.82 -5.05 -13.81
CA LEU A 401 7.55 -5.58 -14.33
C LEU A 401 6.44 -5.38 -13.30
N THR A 402 5.33 -4.78 -13.76
CA THR A 402 4.07 -4.74 -13.01
C THR A 402 2.94 -5.26 -13.88
N ALA A 403 1.95 -5.88 -13.25
CA ALA A 403 0.76 -6.37 -13.93
C ALA A 403 -0.47 -5.75 -13.26
N HIS A 404 -1.36 -5.18 -14.06
CA HIS A 404 -2.53 -4.45 -13.59
C HIS A 404 -3.79 -4.95 -14.28
N VAL A 405 -4.80 -5.29 -13.49
CA VAL A 405 -6.12 -5.68 -13.97
C VAL A 405 -7.10 -4.58 -13.60
N LEU A 406 -7.39 -3.72 -14.57
CA LEU A 406 -8.30 -2.58 -14.41
C LEU A 406 -9.75 -3.02 -14.62
N GLU A 407 -10.68 -2.46 -13.86
CA GLU A 407 -12.12 -2.70 -14.03
C GLU A 407 -12.78 -1.44 -14.61
N ALA A 408 -13.44 -1.57 -15.76
CA ALA A 408 -14.11 -0.44 -16.38
C ALA A 408 -15.22 -0.87 -17.38
N VAL A 409 -16.16 0.05 -17.58
CA VAL A 409 -17.20 -0.11 -18.60
C VAL A 409 -16.62 0.14 -20.01
N ASP A 410 -15.75 1.15 -20.15
CA ASP A 410 -15.01 1.46 -21.37
C ASP A 410 -13.52 1.17 -21.17
N PRO A 411 -12.96 0.15 -21.86
CA PRO A 411 -11.54 -0.17 -21.76
C PRO A 411 -10.60 0.96 -22.19
N ALA A 412 -11.01 1.80 -23.15
CA ALA A 412 -10.17 2.89 -23.61
C ALA A 412 -10.00 3.94 -22.51
N ASP A 413 -11.08 4.29 -21.80
CA ASP A 413 -11.04 5.25 -20.70
C ASP A 413 -10.13 4.75 -19.56
N ALA A 414 -10.23 3.47 -19.20
CA ALA A 414 -9.38 2.89 -18.17
C ALA A 414 -7.88 2.96 -18.52
N ILE A 415 -7.53 2.63 -19.77
CA ILE A 415 -6.15 2.68 -20.25
C ILE A 415 -5.64 4.12 -20.26
N LEU A 416 -6.43 5.08 -20.75
CA LEU A 416 -6.08 6.49 -20.81
C LEU A 416 -5.92 7.08 -19.40
N ASP A 417 -6.84 6.75 -18.51
CA ASP A 417 -6.79 7.15 -17.11
C ASP A 417 -5.56 6.62 -16.38
N PHE A 418 -5.22 5.33 -16.61
CA PHE A 418 -4.00 4.73 -16.08
C PHE A 418 -2.76 5.44 -16.62
N ALA A 419 -2.71 5.65 -17.93
CA ALA A 419 -1.58 6.29 -18.59
C ALA A 419 -1.34 7.72 -18.08
N LEU A 420 -2.42 8.50 -17.91
CA LEU A 420 -2.35 9.87 -17.37
C LEU A 420 -1.93 9.88 -15.90
N ALA A 421 -2.55 9.03 -15.09
CA ALA A 421 -2.29 8.99 -13.64
C ALA A 421 -0.85 8.58 -13.32
N ASN A 422 -0.32 7.61 -14.06
CA ASN A 422 1.00 7.04 -13.83
C ASN A 422 2.09 7.68 -14.70
N ARG A 423 1.76 8.72 -15.48
CA ARG A 423 2.69 9.40 -16.39
C ARG A 423 3.43 8.43 -17.30
N VAL A 424 2.67 7.55 -17.95
CA VAL A 424 3.21 6.60 -18.91
C VAL A 424 3.87 7.39 -20.05
N ASP A 425 5.12 7.01 -20.39
CA ASP A 425 5.87 7.65 -21.48
C ASP A 425 5.54 7.03 -22.83
N HIS A 426 5.27 5.72 -22.86
CA HIS A 426 4.99 5.00 -24.07
C HIS A 426 3.94 3.91 -23.85
N LEU A 427 2.86 3.96 -24.61
CA LEU A 427 1.77 3.01 -24.57
C LEU A 427 1.76 2.14 -25.83
N LEU A 428 1.75 0.81 -25.65
CA LEU A 428 1.58 -0.16 -26.72
C LEU A 428 0.18 -0.77 -26.66
N ILE A 429 -0.50 -0.85 -27.79
CA ILE A 429 -1.82 -1.44 -27.88
C ILE A 429 -1.96 -2.23 -29.19
N GLY A 430 -2.58 -3.40 -29.09
CA GLY A 430 -2.92 -4.22 -30.25
C GLY A 430 -4.13 -3.68 -31.03
N ALA A 431 -4.11 -3.77 -32.34
CA ALA A 431 -5.26 -3.53 -33.18
C ALA A 431 -5.68 -4.83 -33.89
N ARG A 432 -6.92 -5.27 -33.64
CA ARG A 432 -7.51 -6.42 -34.37
C ARG A 432 -7.77 -6.06 -35.81
N ASP A 433 -7.39 -6.94 -36.71
CA ASP A 433 -7.77 -6.83 -38.14
C ASP A 433 -9.25 -7.23 -38.27
N ARG A 434 -10.14 -6.28 -38.58
CA ARG A 434 -11.52 -6.58 -38.91
C ARG A 434 -11.65 -6.53 -40.44
N SER A 435 -11.85 -7.73 -41.01
CA SER A 435 -12.20 -8.09 -42.40
C SER A 435 -12.66 -6.99 -43.36
N PHE A 436 -12.07 -7.05 -44.55
CA PHE A 436 -12.56 -6.78 -45.94
C PHE A 436 -13.04 -5.40 -46.35
N THR A 437 -13.34 -4.45 -45.53
CA THR A 437 -13.69 -3.10 -45.98
C THR A 437 -13.08 -2.02 -45.14
N ARG A 438 -12.03 -1.36 -45.65
CA ARG A 438 -11.32 -0.17 -45.14
C ARG A 438 -10.72 -0.28 -43.76
N SER A 439 -9.42 -0.15 -43.69
CA SER A 439 -8.46 -0.06 -42.58
C SER A 439 -8.88 0.82 -41.40
N LEU A 440 -9.86 0.41 -40.62
CA LEU A 440 -10.22 1.11 -39.39
C LEU A 440 -9.59 0.40 -38.20
N LEU A 441 -8.89 1.18 -37.35
CA LEU A 441 -8.46 0.78 -36.04
C LEU A 441 -9.68 0.32 -35.23
N GLY A 442 -9.53 -0.68 -34.36
CA GLY A 442 -10.59 -1.04 -33.41
C GLY A 442 -10.96 0.16 -32.52
N SER A 443 -12.19 0.20 -32.02
CA SER A 443 -12.71 1.35 -31.27
C SER A 443 -11.83 1.75 -30.11
N VAL A 444 -11.26 0.77 -29.35
CA VAL A 444 -10.37 1.03 -28.21
C VAL A 444 -9.03 1.61 -28.67
N SER A 445 -8.36 0.97 -29.63
CA SER A 445 -7.07 1.46 -30.13
C SER A 445 -7.17 2.79 -30.86
N ALA A 446 -8.29 3.06 -31.53
CA ALA A 446 -8.56 4.36 -32.18
C ALA A 446 -8.71 5.48 -31.14
N LYS A 447 -9.51 5.26 -30.10
CA LYS A 447 -9.72 6.23 -29.03
C LYS A 447 -8.42 6.50 -28.25
N VAL A 448 -7.70 5.43 -27.89
CA VAL A 448 -6.40 5.56 -27.20
C VAL A 448 -5.40 6.33 -28.06
N ALA A 449 -5.32 6.07 -29.35
CA ALA A 449 -4.41 6.81 -30.25
C ALA A 449 -4.76 8.29 -30.40
N ALA A 450 -6.04 8.63 -30.31
CA ALA A 450 -6.52 10.01 -30.45
C ALA A 450 -6.36 10.83 -29.16
N GLU A 451 -6.49 10.21 -27.99
CA GLU A 451 -6.63 10.91 -26.72
C GLU A 451 -5.46 10.72 -25.74
N ALA A 452 -4.52 9.80 -26.03
CA ALA A 452 -3.38 9.58 -25.15
C ALA A 452 -2.44 10.80 -25.09
N GLY A 453 -2.04 11.20 -23.88
CA GLY A 453 -1.05 12.25 -23.65
C GLY A 453 0.41 11.80 -23.74
N CYS A 454 0.68 10.59 -24.23
CA CYS A 454 2.00 9.97 -24.36
C CYS A 454 2.20 9.37 -25.75
N SER A 455 3.40 8.87 -26.05
CA SER A 455 3.65 8.14 -27.30
C SER A 455 2.82 6.86 -27.36
N VAL A 456 2.19 6.58 -28.50
CA VAL A 456 1.38 5.37 -28.70
C VAL A 456 1.91 4.57 -29.89
N THR A 457 2.18 3.28 -29.64
CA THR A 457 2.47 2.31 -30.71
C THR A 457 1.30 1.36 -30.88
N ILE A 458 0.70 1.39 -32.07
CA ILE A 458 -0.34 0.45 -32.44
C ILE A 458 0.29 -0.73 -33.16
N VAL A 459 0.12 -1.92 -32.59
CA VAL A 459 0.68 -3.15 -33.10
C VAL A 459 -0.39 -3.93 -33.86
N ARG A 460 -0.06 -4.35 -35.09
CA ARG A 460 -0.89 -5.24 -35.90
C ARG A 460 -0.19 -6.59 -36.07
N PRO A 461 -0.94 -7.69 -36.16
CA PRO A 461 -0.34 -8.96 -36.54
C PRO A 461 0.31 -8.86 -37.93
N PRO A 462 1.37 -9.62 -38.23
CA PRO A 462 1.89 -9.74 -39.59
C PRO A 462 0.78 -10.21 -40.49
N ARG A 463 0.75 -9.68 -41.74
CA ARG A 463 -0.18 -10.20 -42.74
C ARG A 463 0.22 -11.66 -43.03
N ALA A 464 -0.77 -12.57 -43.01
CA ALA A 464 -0.58 -13.88 -43.59
C ALA A 464 -0.50 -13.67 -45.13
N ASP A 465 0.61 -14.09 -45.72
CA ASP A 465 0.81 -14.11 -47.16
C ASP A 465 -0.14 -15.10 -47.82
#